data_35c7c03c989e561869b580959d00169b
#
_entry.id   35c7c03c989e561869b580959d00169b
#
_cell.length_a   1.000
_cell.length_b   1.000
_cell.length_c   1.000
_cell.angle_alpha   90.00
_cell.angle_beta   90.00
_cell.angle_gamma   90.00
#
_symmetry.space_group_name_H-M   'P 1'
#
loop_
_entity.id
_entity.type
_entity.pdbx_description
1 polymer ?
#
loop_
_entity_poly.entity_id
_entity_poly.type
_entity_poly.pdbx_seq_one_letter_code
_entity_poly.pdbx_strand_id
1 'polypeptide(L)'
;MKKLEYNFKCYTYGKKGKTVCTPHHIREFELKAVVLEDLRRVTHFARMKEKQFAAYISSKNTLELRREMNTIQKDLDTMRRRREELSKLFKRRYEDNVLGRVTDEQYRMLAGDYAVEQKALEEQIPEKEARRIIARTRRIVRKIE
;
A
#
# COMPACT_ATOMS: atom_id res chain seq x y z
N MET A 1 -7.05 50.13 11.77
CA MET A 1 -6.86 49.13 10.69
C MET A 1 -7.92 48.03 10.89
N LYS A 2 -8.86 47.87 9.92
CA LYS A 2 -9.84 46.75 9.97
C LYS A 2 -9.08 45.43 9.73
N LYS A 3 -9.11 44.50 10.69
CA LYS A 3 -8.59 43.14 10.50
C LYS A 3 -9.41 42.49 9.41
N LEU A 4 -8.79 42.04 8.34
CA LEU A 4 -9.41 41.21 7.31
C LEU A 4 -9.77 39.87 7.94
N GLU A 5 -11.08 39.60 8.04
CA GLU A 5 -11.58 38.31 8.50
C GLU A 5 -11.84 37.42 7.28
N TYR A 6 -11.18 36.26 7.23
CA TYR A 6 -11.38 35.31 6.17
C TYR A 6 -12.44 34.27 6.56
N ASN A 7 -13.26 33.88 5.59
CA ASN A 7 -14.27 32.83 5.74
C ASN A 7 -14.01 31.72 4.72
N PHE A 8 -13.94 30.51 5.18
CA PHE A 8 -13.85 29.32 4.35
C PHE A 8 -15.24 28.80 4.03
N LYS A 9 -15.58 28.67 2.77
CA LYS A 9 -16.87 28.16 2.28
C LYS A 9 -16.69 26.84 1.57
N CYS A 10 -17.68 25.97 1.68
CA CYS A 10 -17.68 24.71 0.93
C CYS A 10 -17.70 24.97 -0.57
N TYR A 11 -16.70 24.47 -1.27
CA TYR A 11 -16.59 24.56 -2.73
C TYR A 11 -17.75 23.87 -3.44
N THR A 12 -18.13 22.66 -2.99
CA THR A 12 -19.22 21.88 -3.58
C THR A 12 -20.56 22.62 -3.48
N TYR A 13 -20.86 23.21 -2.32
CA TYR A 13 -22.05 24.03 -2.15
C TYR A 13 -22.02 25.26 -3.05
N GLY A 14 -20.89 25.95 -3.12
CA GLY A 14 -20.74 27.14 -3.99
C GLY A 14 -20.93 26.83 -5.48
N LYS A 15 -20.53 25.66 -5.93
CA LYS A 15 -20.58 25.28 -7.35
C LYS A 15 -21.87 24.53 -7.75
N LYS A 16 -22.44 23.67 -6.88
CA LYS A 16 -23.57 22.79 -7.20
C LYS A 16 -24.87 23.11 -6.44
N GLY A 17 -24.82 24.04 -5.50
CA GLY A 17 -26.02 24.51 -4.76
C GLY A 17 -26.57 23.51 -3.74
N LYS A 18 -27.79 23.83 -3.25
CA LYS A 18 -28.47 23.10 -2.16
C LYS A 18 -28.87 21.67 -2.49
N THR A 19 -28.94 21.33 -3.78
CA THR A 19 -29.37 19.98 -4.23
C THR A 19 -28.30 18.89 -3.95
N VAL A 20 -27.04 19.29 -3.83
CA VAL A 20 -25.91 18.36 -3.69
C VAL A 20 -25.22 18.48 -2.33
N CYS A 21 -25.27 19.65 -1.70
CA CYS A 21 -24.55 19.90 -0.46
C CYS A 21 -25.28 20.96 0.39
N THR A 22 -25.29 20.77 1.70
CA THR A 22 -25.79 21.79 2.64
C THR A 22 -24.82 22.97 2.74
N PRO A 23 -25.30 24.20 3.06
CA PRO A 23 -24.41 25.34 3.26
C PRO A 23 -23.55 25.15 4.51
N HIS A 24 -22.24 25.08 4.31
CA HIS A 24 -21.30 25.09 5.43
C HIS A 24 -20.17 26.06 5.15
N HIS A 25 -19.86 26.78 6.17
CA HIS A 25 -18.77 27.74 6.21
C HIS A 25 -18.17 27.74 7.62
N ILE A 26 -16.92 28.12 7.72
CA ILE A 26 -16.24 28.32 8.99
C ILE A 26 -15.40 29.60 8.90
N ARG A 27 -15.40 30.40 9.95
CA ARG A 27 -14.57 31.58 10.03
C ARG A 27 -13.13 31.19 10.37
N GLU A 28 -12.18 31.98 9.90
CA GLU A 28 -10.76 31.73 10.13
C GLU A 28 -10.43 31.55 11.63
N PHE A 29 -10.98 32.41 12.47
CA PHE A 29 -10.70 32.34 13.91
C PHE A 29 -11.31 31.08 14.57
N GLU A 30 -12.49 30.64 14.12
CA GLU A 30 -13.14 29.41 14.59
C GLU A 30 -12.31 28.18 14.19
N LEU A 31 -11.88 28.14 12.92
CA LEU A 31 -11.00 27.07 12.44
C LEU A 31 -9.69 27.03 13.21
N LYS A 32 -9.04 28.19 13.40
CA LYS A 32 -7.82 28.27 14.21
C LYS A 32 -8.02 27.83 15.64
N ALA A 33 -9.14 28.22 16.27
CA ALA A 33 -9.45 27.81 17.63
C ALA A 33 -9.61 26.29 17.75
N VAL A 34 -10.37 25.65 16.85
CA VAL A 34 -10.57 24.20 16.84
C VAL A 34 -9.24 23.45 16.62
N VAL A 35 -8.43 23.89 15.65
CA VAL A 35 -7.14 23.26 15.39
C VAL A 35 -6.18 23.42 16.56
N LEU A 36 -6.11 24.62 17.15
CA LEU A 36 -5.24 24.86 18.30
C LEU A 36 -5.66 24.05 19.52
N GLU A 37 -6.96 23.91 19.76
CA GLU A 37 -7.47 23.10 20.87
C GLU A 37 -7.11 21.62 20.69
N ASP A 38 -7.26 21.11 19.49
CA ASP A 38 -6.88 19.72 19.18
C ASP A 38 -5.37 19.48 19.32
N LEU A 39 -4.55 20.42 18.82
CA LEU A 39 -3.09 20.37 19.01
C LEU A 39 -2.69 20.43 20.49
N ARG A 40 -3.33 21.30 21.28
CA ARG A 40 -3.10 21.36 22.72
C ARG A 40 -3.45 20.07 23.43
N ARG A 41 -4.59 19.48 23.09
CA ARG A 41 -5.04 18.19 23.64
C ARG A 41 -4.02 17.08 23.36
N VAL A 42 -3.57 16.94 22.11
CA VAL A 42 -2.60 15.92 21.73
C VAL A 42 -1.23 16.16 22.38
N THR A 43 -0.75 17.41 22.38
CA THR A 43 0.54 17.73 23.02
C THR A 43 0.50 17.59 24.54
N HIS A 44 -0.62 17.94 25.17
CA HIS A 44 -0.83 17.70 26.60
C HIS A 44 -0.76 16.21 26.94
N PHE A 45 -1.48 15.37 26.16
CA PHE A 45 -1.43 13.92 26.35
C PHE A 45 -0.01 13.36 26.15
N ALA A 46 0.69 13.81 25.12
CA ALA A 46 2.05 13.37 24.84
C ALA A 46 3.04 13.75 25.97
N ARG A 47 2.89 14.96 26.54
CA ARG A 47 3.75 15.42 27.65
C ARG A 47 3.43 14.74 28.98
N MET A 48 2.16 14.59 29.30
CA MET A 48 1.74 14.03 30.59
C MET A 48 1.90 12.51 30.67
N LYS A 49 1.86 11.83 29.52
CA LYS A 49 1.91 10.36 29.44
C LYS A 49 2.90 9.89 28.36
N GLU A 50 4.09 10.47 28.36
CA GLU A 50 5.13 10.23 27.36
C GLU A 50 5.38 8.73 27.11
N LYS A 51 5.59 7.96 28.17
CA LYS A 51 5.81 6.50 28.07
C LYS A 51 4.63 5.76 27.42
N GLN A 52 3.39 6.15 27.78
CA GLN A 52 2.19 5.52 27.21
C GLN A 52 1.99 5.94 25.76
N PHE A 53 2.27 7.19 25.41
CA PHE A 53 2.21 7.70 24.06
C PHE A 53 3.26 7.03 23.17
N ALA A 54 4.51 6.93 23.64
CA ALA A 54 5.57 6.21 22.93
C ALA A 54 5.22 4.74 22.70
N ALA A 55 4.70 4.05 23.73
CA ALA A 55 4.24 2.67 23.61
C ALA A 55 3.09 2.51 22.59
N TYR A 56 2.14 3.44 22.59
CA TYR A 56 1.01 3.43 21.63
C TYR A 56 1.49 3.62 20.18
N ILE A 57 2.38 4.60 19.94
CA ILE A 57 2.96 4.82 18.60
C ILE A 57 3.79 3.62 18.15
N SER A 58 4.63 3.07 19.05
CA SER A 58 5.43 1.89 18.78
C SER A 58 4.56 0.67 18.44
N SER A 59 3.49 0.43 19.18
CA SER A 59 2.57 -0.69 18.94
C SER A 59 1.88 -0.60 17.59
N LYS A 60 1.37 0.59 17.22
CA LYS A 60 0.75 0.83 15.89
C LYS A 60 1.74 0.57 14.76
N ASN A 61 2.92 1.16 14.84
CA ASN A 61 3.97 0.97 13.83
C ASN A 61 4.38 -0.51 13.69
N THR A 62 4.43 -1.25 14.80
CA THR A 62 4.74 -2.69 14.77
C THR A 62 3.66 -3.51 14.08
N LEU A 63 2.38 -3.18 14.30
CA LEU A 63 1.25 -3.86 13.64
C LEU A 63 1.21 -3.57 12.14
N GLU A 64 1.48 -2.34 11.74
CA GLU A 64 1.53 -1.96 10.32
C GLU A 64 2.68 -2.68 9.59
N LEU A 65 3.88 -2.68 10.16
CA LEU A 65 5.02 -3.42 9.62
C LEU A 65 4.74 -4.93 9.52
N ARG A 66 4.06 -5.49 10.50
CA ARG A 66 3.67 -6.91 10.47
C ARG A 66 2.66 -7.21 9.35
N ARG A 67 1.70 -6.32 9.13
CA ARG A 67 0.74 -6.43 8.02
C ARG A 67 1.46 -6.32 6.67
N GLU A 68 2.32 -5.33 6.51
CA GLU A 68 3.14 -5.14 5.31
C GLU A 68 3.97 -6.40 5.00
N MET A 69 4.70 -6.93 5.99
CA MET A 69 5.48 -8.15 5.83
C MET A 69 4.62 -9.36 5.41
N ASN A 70 3.45 -9.51 6.02
CA ASN A 70 2.53 -10.61 5.69
C ASN A 70 1.99 -10.48 4.25
N THR A 71 1.72 -9.26 3.80
CA THR A 71 1.28 -9.00 2.41
C THR A 71 2.39 -9.33 1.43
N ILE A 72 3.61 -8.83 1.66
CA ILE A 72 4.77 -9.13 0.82
C ILE A 72 5.03 -10.65 0.76
N GLN A 73 4.92 -11.35 1.89
CA GLN A 73 5.10 -12.80 1.92
C GLN A 73 4.05 -13.53 1.09
N LYS A 74 2.77 -13.18 1.23
CA LYS A 74 1.69 -13.79 0.43
C LYS A 74 1.89 -13.56 -1.07
N ASP A 75 2.29 -12.34 -1.45
CA ASP A 75 2.58 -12.02 -2.85
C ASP A 75 3.73 -12.89 -3.40
N LEU A 76 4.82 -13.01 -2.62
CA LEU A 76 5.97 -13.85 -3.00
C LEU A 76 5.56 -15.32 -3.16
N ASP A 77 4.77 -15.85 -2.24
CA ASP A 77 4.32 -17.25 -2.30
C ASP A 77 3.42 -17.48 -3.53
N THR A 78 2.57 -16.51 -3.87
CA THR A 78 1.73 -16.55 -5.07
C THR A 78 2.58 -16.51 -6.36
N MET A 79 3.55 -15.59 -6.43
CA MET A 79 4.43 -15.45 -7.59
C MET A 79 5.30 -16.70 -7.79
N ARG A 80 5.86 -17.27 -6.72
CA ARG A 80 6.66 -18.49 -6.78
C ARG A 80 5.84 -19.69 -7.23
N ARG A 81 4.62 -19.83 -6.70
CA ARG A 81 3.68 -20.88 -7.12
C ARG A 81 3.35 -20.75 -8.60
N ARG A 82 3.05 -19.53 -9.05
CA ARG A 82 2.76 -19.26 -10.46
C ARG A 82 3.94 -19.61 -11.37
N ARG A 83 5.15 -19.27 -10.97
CA ARG A 83 6.37 -19.64 -11.70
C ARG A 83 6.53 -21.17 -11.84
N GLU A 84 6.25 -21.92 -10.77
CA GLU A 84 6.28 -23.38 -10.79
C GLU A 84 5.19 -23.97 -11.69
N GLU A 85 3.97 -23.40 -11.65
CA GLU A 85 2.88 -23.79 -12.54
C GLU A 85 3.22 -23.57 -14.02
N LEU A 86 3.78 -22.40 -14.36
CA LEU A 86 4.24 -22.09 -15.71
C LEU A 86 5.29 -23.10 -16.18
N SER A 87 6.26 -23.41 -15.34
CA SER A 87 7.29 -24.41 -15.67
C SER A 87 6.69 -25.79 -15.98
N LYS A 88 5.72 -26.24 -15.17
CA LYS A 88 4.99 -27.51 -15.39
C LYS A 88 4.17 -27.47 -16.68
N LEU A 89 3.46 -26.36 -16.93
CA LEU A 89 2.66 -26.18 -18.13
C LEU A 89 3.53 -26.17 -19.39
N PHE A 90 4.65 -25.47 -19.34
CA PHE A 90 5.61 -25.44 -20.45
C PHE A 90 6.16 -26.81 -20.78
N LYS A 91 6.58 -27.57 -19.75
CA LYS A 91 7.05 -28.94 -19.92
C LYS A 91 5.99 -29.83 -20.56
N ARG A 92 4.76 -29.80 -20.05
CA ARG A 92 3.65 -30.57 -20.59
C ARG A 92 3.34 -30.22 -22.04
N ARG A 93 3.36 -28.93 -22.39
CA ARG A 93 3.12 -28.47 -23.78
C ARG A 93 4.24 -28.86 -24.72
N TYR A 94 5.48 -28.87 -24.24
CA TYR A 94 6.61 -29.40 -25.01
C TYR A 94 6.40 -30.90 -25.31
N GLU A 95 6.03 -31.70 -24.32
CA GLU A 95 5.75 -33.13 -24.47
C GLU A 95 4.59 -33.38 -25.46
N ASP A 96 3.50 -32.61 -25.36
CA ASP A 96 2.36 -32.69 -26.29
C ASP A 96 2.73 -32.30 -27.73
N ASN A 97 3.64 -31.35 -27.94
CA ASN A 97 4.15 -30.99 -29.26
C ASN A 97 5.01 -32.12 -29.83
N VAL A 98 5.93 -32.66 -29.06
CA VAL A 98 6.78 -33.81 -29.50
C VAL A 98 5.94 -35.02 -29.87
N LEU A 99 4.81 -35.24 -29.17
CA LEU A 99 3.88 -36.33 -29.45
C LEU A 99 2.89 -36.03 -30.58
N GLY A 100 3.03 -34.88 -31.24
CA GLY A 100 2.15 -34.46 -32.36
C GLY A 100 0.71 -34.10 -31.97
N ARG A 101 0.42 -33.93 -30.67
CA ARG A 101 -0.91 -33.54 -30.16
C ARG A 101 -1.21 -32.06 -30.31
N VAL A 102 -0.16 -31.25 -30.44
CA VAL A 102 -0.22 -29.79 -30.62
C VAL A 102 0.69 -29.44 -31.80
N THR A 103 0.22 -28.58 -32.69
CA THR A 103 1.02 -28.12 -33.83
C THR A 103 2.17 -27.21 -33.39
N ASP A 104 3.25 -27.16 -34.19
CA ASP A 104 4.40 -26.29 -33.92
C ASP A 104 3.97 -24.82 -33.82
N GLU A 105 2.99 -24.40 -34.59
CA GLU A 105 2.50 -23.03 -34.61
C GLU A 105 1.75 -22.69 -33.29
N GLN A 106 0.88 -23.59 -32.84
CA GLN A 106 0.21 -23.46 -31.54
C GLN A 106 1.20 -23.50 -30.38
N TYR A 107 2.20 -24.37 -30.45
CA TYR A 107 3.26 -24.42 -29.44
C TYR A 107 4.03 -23.11 -29.36
N ARG A 108 4.49 -22.54 -30.51
CA ARG A 108 5.24 -21.28 -30.53
C ARG A 108 4.44 -20.11 -29.95
N MET A 109 3.16 -20.01 -30.27
CA MET A 109 2.29 -18.96 -29.73
C MET A 109 2.21 -19.03 -28.22
N LEU A 110 1.90 -20.21 -27.66
CA LEU A 110 1.80 -20.42 -26.20
C LEU A 110 3.16 -20.27 -25.51
N ALA A 111 4.25 -20.74 -26.13
CA ALA A 111 5.59 -20.61 -25.59
C ALA A 111 6.02 -19.14 -25.45
N GLY A 112 5.61 -18.29 -26.41
CA GLY A 112 5.83 -16.85 -26.35
C GLY A 112 5.16 -16.21 -25.14
N ASP A 113 3.87 -16.50 -24.92
CA ASP A 113 3.12 -15.95 -23.78
C ASP A 113 3.71 -16.41 -22.43
N TYR A 114 4.08 -17.67 -22.32
CA TYR A 114 4.73 -18.21 -21.11
C TYR A 114 6.09 -17.57 -20.84
N ALA A 115 6.90 -17.34 -21.88
CA ALA A 115 8.19 -16.70 -21.73
C ALA A 115 8.07 -15.25 -21.23
N VAL A 116 7.09 -14.48 -21.70
CA VAL A 116 6.82 -13.13 -21.24
C VAL A 116 6.41 -13.13 -19.76
N GLU A 117 5.49 -14.01 -19.38
CA GLU A 117 5.01 -14.11 -17.99
C GLU A 117 6.16 -14.57 -17.06
N GLN A 118 6.95 -15.54 -17.48
CA GLN A 118 8.09 -16.05 -16.72
C GLN A 118 9.12 -14.94 -16.48
N LYS A 119 9.48 -14.18 -17.51
CA LYS A 119 10.41 -13.06 -17.40
C LYS A 119 9.89 -12.00 -16.43
N ALA A 120 8.62 -11.65 -16.52
CA ALA A 120 8.00 -10.70 -15.58
C ALA A 120 8.11 -11.19 -14.12
N LEU A 121 7.88 -12.47 -13.87
CA LEU A 121 8.02 -13.06 -12.53
C LEU A 121 9.48 -13.10 -12.05
N GLU A 122 10.43 -13.37 -12.95
CA GLU A 122 11.87 -13.36 -12.65
C GLU A 122 12.39 -11.97 -12.25
N GLU A 123 11.79 -10.90 -12.79
CA GLU A 123 12.09 -9.51 -12.43
C GLU A 123 11.40 -9.09 -11.12
N GLN A 124 10.14 -9.46 -10.93
CA GLN A 124 9.33 -9.03 -9.79
C GLN A 124 9.68 -9.74 -8.47
N ILE A 125 10.03 -11.02 -8.53
CA ILE A 125 10.36 -11.80 -7.32
C ILE A 125 11.54 -11.20 -6.56
N PRO A 126 12.71 -10.91 -7.19
CA PRO A 126 13.84 -10.29 -6.49
C PRO A 126 13.52 -8.92 -5.91
N GLU A 127 12.74 -8.11 -6.63
CA GLU A 127 12.30 -6.79 -6.12
C GLU A 127 11.46 -6.93 -4.84
N LYS A 128 10.50 -7.85 -4.84
CA LYS A 128 9.67 -8.13 -3.65
C LYS A 128 10.50 -8.73 -2.50
N GLU A 129 11.50 -9.56 -2.79
CA GLU A 129 12.42 -10.10 -1.79
C GLU A 129 13.26 -8.99 -1.15
N ALA A 130 13.79 -8.07 -1.94
CA ALA A 130 14.50 -6.90 -1.43
C ALA A 130 13.61 -6.05 -0.52
N ARG A 131 12.37 -5.77 -0.92
CA ARG A 131 11.38 -5.07 -0.07
C ARG A 131 11.13 -5.81 1.24
N ARG A 132 11.02 -7.14 1.22
CA ARG A 132 10.86 -7.96 2.43
C ARG A 132 12.04 -7.83 3.38
N ILE A 133 13.26 -7.83 2.85
CA ILE A 133 14.49 -7.65 3.64
C ILE A 133 14.47 -6.28 4.31
N ILE A 134 14.17 -5.21 3.58
CA ILE A 134 14.09 -3.84 4.10
C ILE A 134 13.04 -3.75 5.23
N ALA A 135 11.84 -4.29 5.02
CA ALA A 135 10.79 -4.30 6.03
C ALA A 135 11.21 -5.08 7.30
N ARG A 136 11.91 -6.20 7.12
CA ARG A 136 12.47 -7.00 8.23
C ARG A 136 13.53 -6.23 9.00
N THR A 137 14.45 -5.57 8.31
CA THR A 137 15.51 -4.76 8.92
C THR A 137 14.92 -3.61 9.73
N ARG A 138 13.95 -2.87 9.16
CA ARG A 138 13.22 -1.81 9.89
C ARG A 138 12.58 -2.32 11.18
N ARG A 139 12.02 -3.52 11.16
CA ARG A 139 11.43 -4.14 12.36
C ARG A 139 12.47 -4.49 13.42
N ILE A 140 13.67 -4.93 13.01
CA ILE A 140 14.75 -5.28 13.94
C ILE A 140 15.32 -4.02 14.59
N VAL A 141 15.66 -3.00 13.80
CA VAL A 141 16.21 -1.73 14.30
C VAL A 141 15.31 -1.11 15.36
N ARG A 142 14.00 -1.04 15.12
CA ARG A 142 13.02 -0.50 16.09
C ARG A 142 12.82 -1.33 17.36
N LYS A 143 13.38 -2.53 17.47
CA LYS A 143 13.35 -3.31 18.69
C LYS A 143 14.55 -3.05 19.59
N ILE A 144 15.59 -2.43 19.04
CA ILE A 144 16.86 -2.16 19.72
C ILE A 144 16.85 -0.73 20.30
N GLU A 145 16.05 0.19 19.70
CA GLU A 145 15.78 1.52 20.25
C GLU A 145 14.71 1.47 21.37
#